data_b116f2398a6a697681c9a8bdbb6665e4
#
_entry.id   b116f2398a6a697681c9a8bdbb6665e4
#
_cell.length_a   1.000
_cell.length_b   1.000
_cell.length_c   1.000
_cell.angle_alpha   90.00
_cell.angle_beta   90.00
_cell.angle_gamma   90.00
#
_symmetry.space_group_name_H-M   'P 1'
#
loop_
_entity.id
_entity.type
_entity.pdbx_description
1 polymer ?
#
loop_
_entity_poly.entity_id
_entity_poly.type
_entity_poly.pdbx_seq_one_letter_code
_entity_poly.pdbx_strand_id
1 'polypeptide(L)'
;MNRGETKMKVLVIWRLLTVGGVNAGWRNRSIYFKKHGIDTEFLYTTDHGGLHIMEDVAPVYLTKDEQEIIKIIQDNHYDAIIVVDTGAAFKWIRKAKYHGPVLVEARTPELIKLTPQLKSFRGINPKTIVVPSHYQSRLVSIITDGIPIHVIYNGIDTSFYRALSPEEINFDRDPILPNGKKIIGWIGRLDKRKNWQMLIEVAKLMKSQRDDIEFWVIGGAQSVQREEFAAKWQEEKLTDIVKWFPVIPYHHMPHVYAKIRLSGGCTLATTKTESFGNTFIESMVCGVPVIASKMMPVTELVVHGEHGLLYRGQNVEDAVQQLNEIVDNPAIHQQMSEAAIARVHEMFAIEVVAEQYVHLLKNIAGIDPAHDREGENL
;
A
#
# COMPACT_ATOMS: atom_id res chain seq x y z
N MET A 1 -21.55 -18.27 -32.06
CA MET A 1 -22.25 -17.10 -31.44
C MET A 1 -21.48 -16.80 -30.17
N ASN A 2 -20.64 -15.75 -30.16
CA ASN A 2 -19.98 -15.27 -28.96
C ASN A 2 -21.07 -14.86 -27.97
N ARG A 3 -21.20 -15.55 -26.84
CA ARG A 3 -21.94 -15.04 -25.70
C ARG A 3 -21.19 -13.75 -25.29
N GLY A 4 -21.79 -12.59 -25.49
CA GLY A 4 -21.24 -11.34 -25.02
C GLY A 4 -20.91 -11.51 -23.54
N GLU A 5 -19.66 -11.25 -23.18
CA GLU A 5 -19.24 -11.22 -21.78
C GLU A 5 -20.16 -10.25 -21.05
N THR A 6 -20.88 -10.77 -20.04
CA THR A 6 -21.76 -9.96 -19.21
C THR A 6 -20.88 -8.98 -18.45
N LYS A 7 -20.90 -7.70 -18.82
CA LYS A 7 -20.12 -6.67 -18.15
C LYS A 7 -20.69 -6.42 -16.76
N MET A 8 -19.88 -6.62 -15.75
CA MET A 8 -20.22 -6.31 -14.36
C MET A 8 -19.91 -4.83 -14.06
N LYS A 9 -20.83 -4.11 -13.43
CA LYS A 9 -20.64 -2.72 -13.04
C LYS A 9 -20.53 -2.57 -11.52
N VAL A 10 -19.43 -1.98 -11.03
CA VAL A 10 -19.12 -1.88 -9.60
C VAL A 10 -18.89 -0.44 -9.18
N LEU A 11 -19.58 0.00 -8.10
CA LEU A 11 -19.31 1.30 -7.47
C LEU A 11 -18.36 1.12 -6.30
N VAL A 12 -17.27 1.87 -6.29
CA VAL A 12 -16.34 1.95 -5.16
C VAL A 12 -16.56 3.27 -4.41
N ILE A 13 -16.98 3.20 -3.15
CA ILE A 13 -17.22 4.37 -2.31
C ILE A 13 -16.07 4.52 -1.31
N TRP A 14 -15.33 5.62 -1.44
CA TRP A 14 -14.30 6.00 -0.47
C TRP A 14 -14.33 7.50 -0.22
N ARG A 15 -14.14 7.91 1.03
CA ARG A 15 -14.25 9.34 1.41
C ARG A 15 -13.11 10.22 0.87
N LEU A 16 -11.90 9.66 0.64
CA LEU A 16 -10.69 10.43 0.38
C LEU A 16 -10.08 10.14 -0.99
N LEU A 17 -10.06 11.13 -1.85
CA LEU A 17 -9.32 11.09 -3.11
C LEU A 17 -7.94 11.73 -2.89
N THR A 18 -6.92 10.92 -2.70
CA THR A 18 -5.56 11.36 -2.34
C THR A 18 -4.52 10.78 -3.28
N VAL A 19 -3.37 11.42 -3.39
CA VAL A 19 -2.16 10.82 -3.96
C VAL A 19 -1.58 9.86 -2.92
N GLY A 20 -1.87 8.54 -3.04
CA GLY A 20 -1.41 7.56 -2.05
C GLY A 20 -1.72 6.12 -2.43
N GLY A 21 -1.15 5.18 -1.67
CA GLY A 21 -1.16 3.76 -1.98
C GLY A 21 -2.55 3.12 -2.15
N VAL A 22 -3.60 3.63 -1.51
CA VAL A 22 -4.96 3.09 -1.70
C VAL A 22 -5.49 3.43 -3.08
N ASN A 23 -5.39 4.70 -3.52
CA ASN A 23 -5.84 5.10 -4.86
C ASN A 23 -4.96 4.49 -5.96
N ALA A 24 -3.64 4.44 -5.78
CA ALA A 24 -2.76 3.75 -6.73
C ALA A 24 -3.13 2.26 -6.86
N GLY A 25 -3.42 1.60 -5.75
CA GLY A 25 -3.90 0.21 -5.75
C GLY A 25 -5.24 0.05 -6.47
N TRP A 26 -6.19 0.97 -6.27
CA TRP A 26 -7.48 0.94 -6.96
C TRP A 26 -7.35 1.27 -8.45
N ARG A 27 -6.46 2.22 -8.83
CA ARG A 27 -6.14 2.48 -10.23
C ARG A 27 -5.69 1.19 -10.94
N ASN A 28 -4.68 0.51 -10.38
CA ASN A 28 -4.12 -0.69 -10.97
C ASN A 28 -5.17 -1.82 -11.04
N ARG A 29 -5.97 -2.01 -9.99
CA ARG A 29 -7.07 -2.99 -10.00
C ARG A 29 -8.12 -2.64 -11.06
N SER A 30 -8.51 -1.38 -11.21
CA SER A 30 -9.51 -0.97 -12.21
C SER A 30 -9.08 -1.27 -13.64
N ILE A 31 -7.79 -1.03 -13.94
CA ILE A 31 -7.20 -1.39 -15.24
C ILE A 31 -7.30 -2.90 -15.49
N TYR A 32 -6.99 -3.70 -14.47
CA TYR A 32 -7.08 -5.16 -14.55
C TYR A 32 -8.53 -5.63 -14.64
N PHE A 33 -9.42 -5.12 -13.81
CA PHE A 33 -10.85 -5.45 -13.78
C PHE A 33 -11.52 -5.22 -15.13
N LYS A 34 -11.19 -4.12 -15.80
CA LYS A 34 -11.70 -3.80 -17.13
C LYS A 34 -11.37 -4.87 -18.16
N LYS A 35 -10.16 -5.47 -18.09
CA LYS A 35 -9.76 -6.61 -18.93
C LYS A 35 -10.57 -7.87 -18.67
N HIS A 36 -11.16 -7.99 -17.47
CA HIS A 36 -11.96 -9.15 -17.01
C HIS A 36 -13.47 -8.87 -17.03
N GLY A 37 -13.91 -7.85 -17.79
CA GLY A 37 -15.33 -7.52 -17.95
C GLY A 37 -15.97 -6.84 -16.73
N ILE A 38 -15.17 -6.23 -15.84
CA ILE A 38 -15.66 -5.46 -14.68
C ILE A 38 -15.37 -3.98 -14.88
N ASP A 39 -16.42 -3.19 -15.07
CA ASP A 39 -16.33 -1.72 -15.13
C ASP A 39 -16.47 -1.16 -13.71
N THR A 40 -15.49 -0.34 -13.27
CA THR A 40 -15.51 0.33 -11.97
C THR A 40 -15.87 1.79 -12.11
N GLU A 41 -16.64 2.32 -11.17
CA GLU A 41 -16.89 3.75 -10.97
C GLU A 41 -16.53 4.12 -9.53
N PHE A 42 -16.09 5.35 -9.30
CA PHE A 42 -15.65 5.80 -7.99
C PHE A 42 -16.47 6.94 -7.47
N LEU A 43 -16.85 6.90 -6.20
CA LEU A 43 -17.50 7.98 -5.48
C LEU A 43 -16.62 8.40 -4.30
N TYR A 44 -16.17 9.65 -4.37
CA TYR A 44 -15.38 10.29 -3.30
C TYR A 44 -16.13 11.47 -2.71
N THR A 45 -15.87 11.78 -1.44
CA THR A 45 -16.47 12.95 -0.78
C THR A 45 -15.50 14.10 -0.59
N THR A 46 -14.20 13.86 -0.67
CA THR A 46 -13.18 14.89 -0.45
C THR A 46 -11.98 14.64 -1.36
N ASP A 47 -11.62 15.64 -2.16
CA ASP A 47 -10.39 15.62 -2.95
C ASP A 47 -9.24 16.28 -2.19
N HIS A 48 -8.12 15.60 -2.14
CA HIS A 48 -6.83 16.05 -1.65
C HIS A 48 -5.77 16.00 -2.76
N GLY A 49 -6.15 16.32 -3.98
CA GLY A 49 -5.28 16.37 -5.15
C GLY A 49 -5.09 15.01 -5.85
N GLY A 50 -5.99 14.05 -5.64
CA GLY A 50 -5.87 12.71 -6.21
C GLY A 50 -6.61 12.46 -7.53
N LEU A 51 -7.38 13.44 -8.05
CA LEU A 51 -8.25 13.25 -9.22
C LEU A 51 -7.48 12.77 -10.45
N HIS A 52 -6.35 13.39 -10.76
CA HIS A 52 -5.49 13.04 -11.90
C HIS A 52 -4.96 11.61 -11.90
N ILE A 53 -5.05 10.89 -10.75
CA ILE A 53 -4.66 9.48 -10.67
C ILE A 53 -5.76 8.56 -11.15
N MET A 54 -7.04 8.97 -11.07
CA MET A 54 -8.19 8.09 -11.27
C MET A 54 -8.99 8.41 -12.54
N GLU A 55 -9.05 9.68 -12.97
CA GLU A 55 -9.94 10.16 -14.02
C GLU A 55 -9.69 9.56 -15.41
N ASP A 56 -8.47 9.09 -15.67
CA ASP A 56 -8.09 8.45 -16.95
C ASP A 56 -8.43 6.95 -17.00
N VAL A 57 -8.75 6.32 -15.85
CA VAL A 57 -9.02 4.87 -15.79
C VAL A 57 -10.47 4.52 -15.51
N ALA A 58 -11.23 5.40 -14.84
CA ALA A 58 -12.61 5.13 -14.46
C ALA A 58 -13.41 6.44 -14.23
N PRO A 59 -14.74 6.43 -14.39
CA PRO A 59 -15.58 7.55 -13.98
C PRO A 59 -15.44 7.85 -12.48
N VAL A 60 -15.33 9.15 -12.15
CA VAL A 60 -15.17 9.64 -10.79
C VAL A 60 -16.28 10.63 -10.45
N TYR A 61 -17.04 10.33 -9.41
CA TYR A 61 -17.99 11.24 -8.78
C TYR A 61 -17.31 11.86 -7.54
N LEU A 62 -17.36 13.18 -7.44
CA LEU A 62 -16.81 13.92 -6.31
C LEU A 62 -17.88 14.82 -5.71
N THR A 63 -18.56 14.35 -4.67
CA THR A 63 -19.67 15.08 -4.05
C THR A 63 -19.82 14.73 -2.57
N LYS A 64 -20.31 15.71 -1.77
CA LYS A 64 -20.76 15.52 -0.38
C LYS A 64 -22.28 15.60 -0.26
N ASP A 65 -22.97 15.93 -1.35
CA ASP A 65 -24.42 16.04 -1.33
C ASP A 65 -25.05 14.67 -1.21
N GLU A 66 -25.81 14.47 -0.12
CA GLU A 66 -26.44 13.17 0.18
C GLU A 66 -27.47 12.78 -0.89
N GLN A 67 -28.21 13.75 -1.46
CA GLN A 67 -29.25 13.46 -2.45
C GLN A 67 -28.61 13.05 -3.78
N GLU A 68 -27.54 13.73 -4.18
CA GLU A 68 -26.77 13.39 -5.36
C GLU A 68 -26.15 11.98 -5.22
N ILE A 69 -25.54 11.65 -4.06
CA ILE A 69 -25.01 10.32 -3.79
C ILE A 69 -26.08 9.24 -3.90
N ILE A 70 -27.26 9.47 -3.33
CA ILE A 70 -28.38 8.53 -3.40
C ILE A 70 -28.80 8.34 -4.86
N LYS A 71 -28.90 9.41 -5.63
CA LYS A 71 -29.26 9.36 -7.05
C LYS A 71 -28.22 8.58 -7.87
N ILE A 72 -26.92 8.80 -7.65
CA ILE A 72 -25.85 8.04 -8.31
C ILE A 72 -26.03 6.53 -8.07
N ILE A 73 -26.33 6.11 -6.82
CA ILE A 73 -26.53 4.70 -6.49
C ILE A 73 -27.79 4.15 -7.16
N GLN A 74 -28.88 4.92 -7.26
CA GLN A 74 -30.17 4.49 -7.83
C GLN A 74 -30.16 4.38 -9.35
N ASP A 75 -29.57 5.37 -10.03
CA ASP A 75 -29.71 5.53 -11.48
C ASP A 75 -28.75 4.62 -12.27
N ASN A 76 -27.67 4.13 -11.66
CA ASN A 76 -26.58 3.45 -12.36
C ASN A 76 -26.64 1.90 -12.35
N HIS A 77 -27.57 1.29 -11.61
CA HIS A 77 -27.79 -0.17 -11.58
C HIS A 77 -26.50 -0.99 -11.36
N TYR A 78 -25.78 -0.74 -10.24
CA TYR A 78 -24.56 -1.45 -9.91
C TYR A 78 -24.82 -2.92 -9.51
N ASP A 79 -24.02 -3.84 -10.04
CA ASP A 79 -24.03 -5.26 -9.68
C ASP A 79 -23.43 -5.50 -8.29
N ALA A 80 -22.51 -4.66 -7.85
CA ALA A 80 -21.96 -4.66 -6.49
C ALA A 80 -21.53 -3.26 -6.06
N ILE A 81 -21.55 -3.02 -4.74
CA ILE A 81 -20.96 -1.81 -4.13
C ILE A 81 -19.84 -2.22 -3.19
N ILE A 82 -18.67 -1.57 -3.34
CA ILE A 82 -17.52 -1.73 -2.45
C ILE A 82 -17.39 -0.48 -1.59
N VAL A 83 -17.40 -0.65 -0.28
CA VAL A 83 -17.24 0.44 0.69
C VAL A 83 -15.86 0.36 1.32
N VAL A 84 -15.00 1.35 1.03
CA VAL A 84 -13.63 1.43 1.56
C VAL A 84 -13.59 2.41 2.72
N ASP A 85 -13.35 1.94 3.95
CA ASP A 85 -13.17 2.75 5.17
C ASP A 85 -14.15 3.95 5.30
N THR A 86 -15.44 3.79 4.87
CA THR A 86 -16.41 4.89 4.81
C THR A 86 -17.73 4.50 5.43
N GLY A 87 -17.85 4.57 6.77
CA GLY A 87 -19.06 4.18 7.49
C GLY A 87 -20.33 4.95 7.10
N ALA A 88 -20.21 6.19 6.62
CA ALA A 88 -21.34 6.98 6.14
C ALA A 88 -22.03 6.37 4.90
N ALA A 89 -21.28 5.59 4.09
CA ALA A 89 -21.79 4.96 2.87
C ALA A 89 -22.99 4.04 3.16
N PHE A 90 -23.00 3.35 4.29
CA PHE A 90 -24.12 2.45 4.65
C PHE A 90 -25.44 3.19 4.84
N LYS A 91 -25.41 4.45 5.30
CA LYS A 91 -26.61 5.29 5.35
C LYS A 91 -27.12 5.62 3.94
N TRP A 92 -26.22 5.96 3.02
CA TRP A 92 -26.58 6.30 1.63
C TRP A 92 -27.12 5.08 0.89
N ILE A 93 -26.47 3.91 1.02
CA ILE A 93 -26.92 2.65 0.42
C ILE A 93 -28.32 2.29 0.89
N ARG A 94 -28.63 2.43 2.19
CA ARG A 94 -29.99 2.20 2.74
C ARG A 94 -31.02 3.18 2.15
N LYS A 95 -30.69 4.48 2.11
CA LYS A 95 -31.60 5.50 1.56
C LYS A 95 -31.84 5.32 0.06
N ALA A 96 -30.82 4.87 -0.68
CA ALA A 96 -30.94 4.51 -2.08
C ALA A 96 -31.78 3.24 -2.31
N LYS A 97 -32.13 2.49 -1.26
CA LYS A 97 -32.81 1.18 -1.33
C LYS A 97 -32.05 0.20 -2.24
N TYR A 98 -30.72 0.22 -2.18
CA TYR A 98 -29.90 -0.72 -2.93
C TYR A 98 -29.98 -2.11 -2.26
N HIS A 99 -30.28 -3.13 -3.05
CA HIS A 99 -30.48 -4.52 -2.59
C HIS A 99 -29.41 -5.49 -3.11
N GLY A 100 -28.50 -5.00 -3.97
CA GLY A 100 -27.37 -5.80 -4.46
C GLY A 100 -26.32 -6.09 -3.39
N PRO A 101 -25.32 -6.90 -3.72
CA PRO A 101 -24.23 -7.26 -2.81
C PRO A 101 -23.38 -6.04 -2.42
N VAL A 102 -23.05 -5.96 -1.14
CA VAL A 102 -22.12 -4.97 -0.59
C VAL A 102 -20.89 -5.69 -0.05
N LEU A 103 -19.72 -5.26 -0.51
CA LEU A 103 -18.41 -5.67 -0.01
C LEU A 103 -17.81 -4.52 0.79
N VAL A 104 -17.14 -4.83 1.90
CA VAL A 104 -16.48 -3.83 2.74
C VAL A 104 -14.97 -4.04 2.68
N GLU A 105 -14.20 -3.02 2.34
CA GLU A 105 -12.74 -3.02 2.53
C GLU A 105 -12.38 -2.32 3.85
N ALA A 106 -11.74 -3.06 4.76
CA ALA A 106 -11.27 -2.54 6.03
C ALA A 106 -9.75 -2.40 5.99
N ARG A 107 -9.27 -1.17 5.72
CA ARG A 107 -7.85 -0.86 5.49
C ARG A 107 -7.19 -0.08 6.62
N THR A 108 -7.98 0.53 7.49
CA THR A 108 -7.48 1.29 8.63
C THR A 108 -6.91 0.36 9.70
N PRO A 109 -5.62 0.48 10.11
CA PRO A 109 -4.99 -0.44 11.07
C PRO A 109 -5.36 -0.15 12.52
N GLU A 110 -6.03 0.96 12.80
CA GLU A 110 -6.34 1.42 14.15
C GLU A 110 -7.76 0.98 14.55
N LEU A 111 -7.87 0.08 15.52
CA LEU A 111 -9.16 -0.45 16.01
C LEU A 111 -10.15 0.64 16.42
N ILE A 112 -9.68 1.72 17.05
CA ILE A 112 -10.53 2.85 17.47
C ILE A 112 -11.23 3.52 16.28
N LYS A 113 -10.55 3.64 15.14
CA LYS A 113 -11.11 4.21 13.91
C LYS A 113 -11.92 3.18 13.12
N LEU A 114 -11.53 1.92 13.16
CA LEU A 114 -12.15 0.83 12.42
C LEU A 114 -13.49 0.41 13.03
N THR A 115 -13.58 0.33 14.36
CA THR A 115 -14.76 -0.15 15.08
C THR A 115 -16.04 0.62 14.73
N PRO A 116 -16.10 1.97 14.74
CA PRO A 116 -17.31 2.69 14.37
C PRO A 116 -17.77 2.41 12.94
N GLN A 117 -16.83 2.20 12.01
CA GLN A 117 -17.13 1.91 10.61
C GLN A 117 -17.77 0.53 10.47
N LEU A 118 -17.16 -0.50 11.09
CA LEU A 118 -17.63 -1.88 11.02
C LEU A 118 -18.91 -2.13 11.85
N LYS A 119 -19.24 -1.25 12.81
CA LYS A 119 -20.52 -1.30 13.56
C LYS A 119 -21.63 -0.49 12.88
N SER A 120 -21.38 0.21 11.80
CA SER A 120 -22.37 1.04 11.08
C SER A 120 -23.24 0.27 10.06
N PHE A 121 -23.10 -1.06 9.99
CA PHE A 121 -23.82 -1.93 9.04
C PHE A 121 -25.33 -2.04 9.27
N ARG A 122 -25.89 -1.41 10.29
CA ARG A 122 -27.30 -1.51 10.65
C ARG A 122 -28.23 -1.38 9.44
N GLY A 123 -28.97 -2.48 9.13
CA GLY A 123 -29.85 -2.54 7.96
C GLY A 123 -29.16 -2.76 6.61
N ILE A 124 -27.85 -3.00 6.60
CA ILE A 124 -27.07 -3.55 5.49
C ILE A 124 -26.47 -4.86 5.97
N ASN A 125 -26.53 -5.88 5.15
CA ASN A 125 -25.85 -7.16 5.40
C ASN A 125 -24.71 -7.33 4.39
N PRO A 126 -23.48 -6.89 4.71
CA PRO A 126 -22.35 -7.05 3.79
C PRO A 126 -22.14 -8.54 3.49
N LYS A 127 -21.92 -8.86 2.22
CA LYS A 127 -21.63 -10.23 1.80
C LYS A 127 -20.28 -10.72 2.32
N THR A 128 -19.32 -9.80 2.40
CA THR A 128 -17.97 -10.10 2.84
C THR A 128 -17.20 -8.85 3.25
N ILE A 129 -16.12 -9.04 4.00
CA ILE A 129 -15.13 -8.02 4.32
C ILE A 129 -13.80 -8.43 3.70
N VAL A 130 -13.15 -7.51 2.98
CA VAL A 130 -11.79 -7.70 2.44
C VAL A 130 -10.81 -6.90 3.28
N VAL A 131 -9.70 -7.52 3.62
CA VAL A 131 -8.61 -6.91 4.40
C VAL A 131 -7.27 -7.16 3.73
N PRO A 132 -6.28 -6.25 3.92
CA PRO A 132 -5.00 -6.32 3.22
C PRO A 132 -3.95 -7.23 3.88
N SER A 133 -4.26 -7.91 4.98
CA SER A 133 -3.32 -8.79 5.70
C SER A 133 -4.04 -9.74 6.66
N HIS A 134 -3.41 -10.84 7.01
CA HIS A 134 -3.91 -11.74 8.07
C HIS A 134 -3.96 -11.05 9.44
N TYR A 135 -3.02 -10.13 9.70
CA TYR A 135 -3.08 -9.29 10.90
C TYR A 135 -4.37 -8.48 10.96
N GLN A 136 -4.70 -7.79 9.86
CA GLN A 136 -5.94 -7.00 9.78
C GLN A 136 -7.19 -7.89 9.89
N SER A 137 -7.17 -9.11 9.33
CA SER A 137 -8.24 -10.08 9.48
C SER A 137 -8.54 -10.40 10.93
N ARG A 138 -7.49 -10.65 11.74
CA ARG A 138 -7.65 -10.88 13.20
C ARG A 138 -8.25 -9.68 13.92
N LEU A 139 -7.85 -8.46 13.55
CA LEU A 139 -8.43 -7.23 14.15
C LEU A 139 -9.90 -7.07 13.79
N VAL A 140 -10.27 -7.34 12.54
CA VAL A 140 -11.65 -7.24 12.06
C VAL A 140 -12.54 -8.31 12.69
N SER A 141 -12.07 -9.54 12.84
CA SER A 141 -12.83 -10.64 13.43
C SER A 141 -13.24 -10.39 14.89
N ILE A 142 -12.50 -9.56 15.62
CA ILE A 142 -12.86 -9.16 17.00
C ILE A 142 -14.07 -8.21 17.00
N ILE A 143 -14.29 -7.47 15.89
CA ILE A 143 -15.31 -6.41 15.81
C ILE A 143 -16.59 -6.93 15.13
N THR A 144 -16.43 -7.83 14.16
CA THR A 144 -17.51 -8.33 13.30
C THR A 144 -17.77 -9.80 13.60
N ASP A 145 -19.05 -10.16 13.67
CA ASP A 145 -19.50 -11.54 13.89
C ASP A 145 -20.26 -12.05 12.66
N GLY A 146 -19.99 -13.29 12.24
CA GLY A 146 -20.72 -13.99 11.19
C GLY A 146 -20.55 -13.47 9.76
N ILE A 147 -19.70 -12.45 9.51
CA ILE A 147 -19.42 -11.95 8.15
C ILE A 147 -18.12 -12.60 7.67
N PRO A 148 -18.09 -13.25 6.49
CA PRO A 148 -16.88 -13.81 5.92
C PRO A 148 -15.80 -12.75 5.72
N ILE A 149 -14.55 -13.06 6.08
CA ILE A 149 -13.40 -12.15 5.92
C ILE A 149 -12.42 -12.79 4.95
N HIS A 150 -12.12 -12.08 3.85
CA HIS A 150 -11.13 -12.49 2.87
C HIS A 150 -9.88 -11.63 2.99
N VAL A 151 -8.71 -12.29 3.03
CA VAL A 151 -7.42 -11.61 2.95
C VAL A 151 -7.04 -11.51 1.48
N ILE A 152 -7.04 -10.29 0.96
CA ILE A 152 -6.53 -9.98 -0.38
C ILE A 152 -5.50 -8.87 -0.21
N TYR A 153 -4.23 -9.21 -0.44
CA TYR A 153 -3.11 -8.30 -0.29
C TYR A 153 -3.23 -7.07 -1.22
N ASN A 154 -2.41 -6.07 -1.00
CA ASN A 154 -2.27 -5.00 -1.98
C ASN A 154 -1.42 -5.51 -3.16
N GLY A 155 -1.90 -5.26 -4.37
CA GLY A 155 -1.15 -5.57 -5.58
C GLY A 155 -0.26 -4.41 -6.02
N ILE A 156 0.85 -4.74 -6.67
CA ILE A 156 1.77 -3.78 -7.28
C ILE A 156 1.92 -4.07 -8.78
N ASP A 157 1.99 -3.02 -9.58
CA ASP A 157 2.32 -3.12 -11.00
C ASP A 157 3.82 -3.39 -11.15
N THR A 158 4.16 -4.65 -11.44
CA THR A 158 5.55 -5.11 -11.60
C THR A 158 6.16 -4.73 -12.95
N SER A 159 5.37 -4.19 -13.87
CA SER A 159 5.89 -3.58 -15.11
C SER A 159 6.41 -2.17 -14.86
N PHE A 160 5.82 -1.45 -13.92
CA PHE A 160 6.21 -0.12 -13.51
C PHE A 160 7.29 -0.15 -12.42
N TYR A 161 7.04 -0.87 -11.31
CA TYR A 161 8.03 -1.10 -10.28
C TYR A 161 8.81 -2.38 -10.58
N ARG A 162 10.08 -2.26 -10.90
CA ARG A 162 10.98 -3.39 -11.20
C ARG A 162 12.44 -3.01 -10.96
N ALA A 163 13.29 -4.00 -10.91
CA ALA A 163 14.73 -3.77 -10.85
C ALA A 163 15.23 -3.22 -12.19
N LEU A 164 15.46 -1.92 -12.27
CA LEU A 164 16.00 -1.26 -13.47
C LEU A 164 17.47 -1.61 -13.64
N SER A 165 17.91 -1.84 -14.90
CA SER A 165 19.34 -1.96 -15.21
C SER A 165 20.04 -0.61 -15.08
N PRO A 166 21.38 -0.56 -14.94
CA PRO A 166 22.11 0.71 -14.87
C PRO A 166 21.86 1.63 -16.07
N GLU A 167 21.65 1.07 -17.25
CA GLU A 167 21.42 1.82 -18.50
C GLU A 167 20.01 2.47 -18.54
N GLU A 168 19.05 1.89 -17.82
CA GLU A 168 17.70 2.43 -17.73
C GLU A 168 17.56 3.56 -16.72
N ILE A 169 18.58 3.76 -15.86
CA ILE A 169 18.53 4.74 -14.78
C ILE A 169 18.95 6.11 -15.32
N ASN A 170 18.06 7.07 -15.22
CA ASN A 170 18.43 8.45 -15.44
C ASN A 170 19.12 9.01 -14.18
N PHE A 171 20.45 9.09 -14.22
CA PHE A 171 21.25 9.59 -13.10
C PHE A 171 21.13 11.11 -12.90
N ASP A 172 20.66 11.86 -13.90
CA ASP A 172 20.48 13.33 -13.81
C ASP A 172 19.18 13.71 -13.07
N ARG A 173 18.32 12.75 -12.74
CA ARG A 173 17.11 13.00 -11.96
C ARG A 173 17.41 13.02 -10.47
N ASP A 174 16.77 13.92 -9.76
CA ASP A 174 16.80 13.93 -8.30
C ASP A 174 16.18 12.63 -7.71
N PRO A 175 16.73 12.15 -6.59
CA PRO A 175 17.98 12.55 -5.95
C PRO A 175 19.21 12.09 -6.74
N ILE A 176 20.28 12.87 -6.69
CA ILE A 176 21.56 12.53 -7.33
C ILE A 176 22.26 11.45 -6.49
N LEU A 177 22.78 10.42 -7.16
CA LEU A 177 23.52 9.35 -6.50
C LEU A 177 24.81 9.90 -5.87
N PRO A 178 25.02 9.78 -4.56
CA PRO A 178 26.23 10.23 -3.91
C PRO A 178 27.41 9.34 -4.27
N ASN A 179 28.57 9.95 -4.51
CA ASN A 179 29.76 9.23 -4.92
C ASN A 179 30.30 8.35 -3.76
N GLY A 180 30.35 7.04 -4.01
CA GLY A 180 30.93 6.05 -3.08
C GLY A 180 30.15 5.80 -1.78
N LYS A 181 28.97 6.42 -1.59
CA LYS A 181 28.14 6.19 -0.40
C LYS A 181 27.04 5.20 -0.68
N LYS A 182 26.71 4.39 0.32
CA LYS A 182 25.55 3.49 0.35
C LYS A 182 24.33 4.23 0.85
N ILE A 183 23.19 4.07 0.18
CA ILE A 183 22.00 4.84 0.45
C ILE A 183 21.04 4.02 1.29
N ILE A 184 20.58 4.59 2.41
CA ILE A 184 19.51 4.05 3.23
C ILE A 184 18.26 4.89 2.98
N GLY A 185 17.28 4.32 2.25
CA GLY A 185 16.03 4.99 1.92
C GLY A 185 15.00 4.87 3.05
N TRP A 186 14.48 5.98 3.54
CA TRP A 186 13.31 6.00 4.41
C TRP A 186 12.17 6.70 3.67
N ILE A 187 11.04 5.98 3.43
CA ILE A 187 9.98 6.43 2.54
C ILE A 187 8.66 6.49 3.32
N GLY A 188 8.08 7.68 3.42
CA GLY A 188 6.82 7.82 4.10
C GLY A 188 6.45 9.23 4.54
N ARG A 189 5.32 9.31 5.24
CA ARG A 189 4.86 10.55 5.87
C ARG A 189 5.61 10.78 7.17
N LEU A 190 5.88 12.04 7.48
CA LEU A 190 6.45 12.44 8.77
C LEU A 190 5.32 12.51 9.80
N ASP A 191 4.97 11.35 10.37
CA ASP A 191 3.94 11.23 11.40
C ASP A 191 4.36 10.23 12.50
N LYS A 192 3.63 10.22 13.62
CA LYS A 192 3.89 9.34 14.77
C LYS A 192 3.86 7.86 14.42
N ARG A 193 3.08 7.48 13.41
CA ARG A 193 2.93 6.09 12.97
C ARG A 193 4.17 5.60 12.22
N LYS A 194 4.73 6.43 11.34
CA LYS A 194 5.96 6.12 10.60
C LYS A 194 7.22 6.29 11.47
N ASN A 195 7.10 7.00 12.62
CA ASN A 195 8.12 7.09 13.65
C ASN A 195 9.48 7.60 13.13
N TRP A 196 9.45 8.76 12.49
CA TRP A 196 10.64 9.44 12.00
C TRP A 196 11.64 9.77 13.13
N GLN A 197 11.19 9.86 14.38
CA GLN A 197 12.05 10.08 15.54
C GLN A 197 13.10 8.96 15.66
N MET A 198 12.68 7.71 15.46
CA MET A 198 13.62 6.58 15.48
C MET A 198 14.62 6.66 14.30
N LEU A 199 14.19 7.14 13.12
CA LEU A 199 15.12 7.38 12.01
C LEU A 199 16.23 8.36 12.41
N ILE A 200 15.90 9.46 13.11
CA ILE A 200 16.88 10.42 13.60
C ILE A 200 17.91 9.73 14.52
N GLU A 201 17.44 8.92 15.47
CA GLU A 201 18.36 8.23 16.40
C GLU A 201 19.23 7.18 15.68
N VAL A 202 18.67 6.45 14.72
CA VAL A 202 19.44 5.53 13.85
C VAL A 202 20.50 6.30 13.05
N ALA A 203 20.14 7.42 12.44
CA ALA A 203 21.08 8.23 11.66
C ALA A 203 22.21 8.82 12.52
N LYS A 204 21.88 9.26 13.75
CA LYS A 204 22.90 9.72 14.72
C LYS A 204 23.90 8.61 15.05
N LEU A 205 23.40 7.42 15.38
CA LEU A 205 24.26 6.29 15.73
C LEU A 205 25.12 5.86 14.54
N MET A 206 24.55 5.75 13.34
CA MET A 206 25.30 5.43 12.12
C MET A 206 26.37 6.48 11.80
N LYS A 207 26.04 7.77 11.92
CA LYS A 207 27.01 8.87 11.72
C LYS A 207 28.21 8.78 12.65
N SER A 208 28.03 8.29 13.89
CA SER A 208 29.14 8.11 14.83
C SER A 208 30.05 6.92 14.52
N GLN A 209 29.59 5.99 13.67
CA GLN A 209 30.30 4.73 13.37
C GLN A 209 30.91 4.70 11.97
N ARG A 210 30.33 5.43 10.99
CA ARG A 210 30.71 5.35 9.57
C ARG A 210 30.48 6.66 8.81
N ASP A 211 31.23 6.85 7.73
CA ASP A 211 31.17 8.02 6.83
C ASP A 211 30.70 7.67 5.40
N ASP A 212 30.56 6.37 5.09
CA ASP A 212 30.20 5.83 3.78
C ASP A 212 28.69 5.63 3.58
N ILE A 213 27.84 6.20 4.47
CA ILE A 213 26.39 6.08 4.44
C ILE A 213 25.73 7.44 4.15
N GLU A 214 24.64 7.43 3.42
CA GLU A 214 23.73 8.56 3.27
C GLU A 214 22.27 8.12 3.43
N PHE A 215 21.51 8.80 4.27
CA PHE A 215 20.06 8.55 4.41
C PHE A 215 19.27 9.44 3.45
N TRP A 216 18.36 8.84 2.71
CA TRP A 216 17.38 9.55 1.88
C TRP A 216 16.00 9.48 2.52
N VAL A 217 15.53 10.60 3.06
CA VAL A 217 14.18 10.75 3.61
C VAL A 217 13.26 11.23 2.50
N ILE A 218 12.33 10.38 2.06
CA ILE A 218 11.50 10.62 0.88
C ILE A 218 10.04 10.76 1.30
N GLY A 219 9.45 11.93 1.00
CA GLY A 219 8.08 12.28 1.35
C GLY A 219 7.96 13.25 2.51
N GLY A 220 6.75 13.40 3.02
CA GLY A 220 6.49 14.23 4.19
C GLY A 220 6.12 15.69 3.91
N ALA A 221 6.04 16.14 2.65
CA ALA A 221 5.73 17.54 2.31
C ALA A 221 4.45 18.07 2.97
N GLN A 222 3.41 17.23 3.07
CA GLN A 222 2.10 17.56 3.66
C GLN A 222 1.88 16.91 5.03
N SER A 223 2.96 16.48 5.70
CA SER A 223 2.86 15.77 6.97
C SER A 223 2.70 16.74 8.13
N VAL A 224 1.89 16.37 9.14
CA VAL A 224 1.59 17.18 10.34
C VAL A 224 2.86 17.48 11.14
N GLN A 225 3.83 16.54 11.18
CA GLN A 225 5.08 16.70 11.94
C GLN A 225 6.27 17.14 11.07
N ARG A 226 5.99 17.77 9.93
CA ARG A 226 7.03 18.23 9.00
C ARG A 226 8.01 19.21 9.65
N GLU A 227 7.46 20.21 10.35
CA GLU A 227 8.25 21.27 11.00
C GLU A 227 9.07 20.71 12.19
N GLU A 228 8.49 19.77 12.95
CA GLU A 228 9.20 19.10 14.03
C GLU A 228 10.39 18.29 13.50
N PHE A 229 10.20 17.58 12.39
CA PHE A 229 11.29 16.83 11.73
C PHE A 229 12.39 17.77 11.24
N ALA A 230 12.03 18.86 10.54
CA ALA A 230 13.00 19.82 10.01
C ALA A 230 13.85 20.45 11.13
N ALA A 231 13.20 20.87 12.24
CA ALA A 231 13.89 21.42 13.40
C ALA A 231 14.86 20.39 14.02
N LYS A 232 14.39 19.15 14.24
CA LYS A 232 15.20 18.09 14.85
C LYS A 232 16.37 17.67 13.98
N TRP A 233 16.15 17.54 12.66
CA TRP A 233 17.20 17.24 11.68
C TRP A 233 18.36 18.25 11.72
N GLN A 234 18.04 19.56 11.86
CA GLN A 234 19.04 20.64 11.98
C GLN A 234 19.71 20.66 13.36
N GLU A 235 18.91 20.55 14.44
CA GLU A 235 19.41 20.52 15.83
C GLU A 235 20.46 19.41 16.02
N GLU A 236 20.20 18.22 15.49
CA GLU A 236 21.09 17.06 15.59
C GLU A 236 22.26 17.09 14.57
N LYS A 237 22.35 18.18 13.79
CA LYS A 237 23.42 18.37 12.78
C LYS A 237 23.56 17.20 11.80
N LEU A 238 22.42 16.71 11.31
CA LEU A 238 22.38 15.55 10.39
C LEU A 238 22.39 15.91 8.90
N THR A 239 22.55 17.18 8.54
CA THR A 239 22.47 17.69 7.15
C THR A 239 23.53 17.14 6.22
N ASP A 240 24.60 16.60 6.74
CA ASP A 240 25.72 15.98 6.02
C ASP A 240 25.44 14.50 5.67
N ILE A 241 24.67 13.79 6.49
CA ILE A 241 24.37 12.37 6.30
C ILE A 241 22.90 12.11 5.90
N VAL A 242 21.97 13.00 6.23
CA VAL A 242 20.54 12.86 5.91
C VAL A 242 20.15 13.88 4.86
N LYS A 243 19.66 13.44 3.71
CA LYS A 243 19.07 14.26 2.65
C LYS A 243 17.57 14.09 2.66
N TRP A 244 16.84 15.21 2.71
CA TRP A 244 15.40 15.19 2.72
C TRP A 244 14.82 15.65 1.39
N PHE A 245 13.98 14.79 0.78
CA PHE A 245 13.26 15.00 -0.47
C PHE A 245 11.76 15.02 -0.17
N PRO A 246 11.16 16.18 0.14
CA PRO A 246 9.76 16.28 0.58
C PRO A 246 8.76 15.76 -0.45
N VAL A 247 9.09 15.94 -1.72
CA VAL A 247 8.28 15.47 -2.86
C VAL A 247 9.20 14.84 -3.90
N ILE A 248 8.92 13.61 -4.27
CA ILE A 248 9.42 12.98 -5.50
C ILE A 248 8.21 12.56 -6.32
N PRO A 249 8.11 12.94 -7.59
CA PRO A 249 7.02 12.48 -8.46
C PRO A 249 6.96 10.96 -8.51
N TYR A 250 5.74 10.42 -8.47
CA TYR A 250 5.51 8.97 -8.41
C TYR A 250 6.26 8.19 -9.50
N HIS A 251 6.26 8.71 -10.72
CA HIS A 251 6.94 8.07 -11.86
C HIS A 251 8.47 8.06 -11.75
N HIS A 252 9.06 8.80 -10.81
CA HIS A 252 10.51 8.74 -10.52
C HIS A 252 10.88 7.71 -9.44
N MET A 253 9.91 7.18 -8.71
CA MET A 253 10.18 6.26 -7.60
C MET A 253 10.94 4.99 -8.00
N PRO A 254 10.69 4.34 -9.16
CA PRO A 254 11.51 3.20 -9.59
C PRO A 254 13.01 3.56 -9.76
N HIS A 255 13.32 4.76 -10.24
CA HIS A 255 14.70 5.23 -10.35
C HIS A 255 15.35 5.51 -8.98
N VAL A 256 14.56 5.98 -8.01
CA VAL A 256 15.01 6.16 -6.63
C VAL A 256 15.39 4.82 -6.01
N TYR A 257 14.51 3.83 -6.09
CA TYR A 257 14.80 2.48 -5.61
C TYR A 257 16.00 1.87 -6.33
N ALA A 258 16.11 2.06 -7.64
CA ALA A 258 17.26 1.56 -8.40
C ALA A 258 18.59 2.19 -7.92
N LYS A 259 18.61 3.49 -7.62
CA LYS A 259 19.79 4.16 -7.05
C LYS A 259 20.15 3.61 -5.65
N ILE A 260 19.17 3.37 -4.80
CA ILE A 260 19.38 2.73 -3.50
C ILE A 260 20.01 1.33 -3.70
N ARG A 261 19.45 0.49 -4.57
CA ARG A 261 19.97 -0.83 -4.88
C ARG A 261 21.39 -0.80 -5.39
N LEU A 262 21.67 0.04 -6.40
CA LEU A 262 23.00 0.12 -7.03
C LEU A 262 24.09 0.67 -6.11
N SER A 263 23.70 1.45 -5.09
CA SER A 263 24.65 1.87 -4.06
C SER A 263 25.06 0.74 -3.10
N GLY A 264 24.41 -0.42 -3.19
CA GLY A 264 24.54 -1.50 -2.18
C GLY A 264 23.81 -1.18 -0.88
N GLY A 265 22.84 -0.25 -0.93
CA GLY A 265 22.03 0.18 0.21
C GLY A 265 20.72 -0.59 0.34
N CYS A 266 19.86 -0.11 1.21
CA CYS A 266 18.59 -0.76 1.56
C CYS A 266 17.52 0.27 1.92
N THR A 267 16.28 -0.17 2.13
CA THR A 267 15.26 0.67 2.76
C THR A 267 15.14 0.39 4.25
N LEU A 268 14.96 1.45 5.05
CA LEU A 268 14.69 1.39 6.49
C LEU A 268 13.26 1.84 6.75
N ALA A 269 12.47 1.01 7.43
CA ALA A 269 11.14 1.36 7.90
C ALA A 269 11.08 1.30 9.43
N THR A 270 10.80 2.44 10.05
CA THR A 270 10.73 2.61 11.51
C THR A 270 9.29 2.60 12.04
N THR A 271 8.35 2.15 11.24
CA THR A 271 6.92 2.21 11.51
C THR A 271 6.51 1.46 12.79
N LYS A 272 5.52 2.01 13.51
CA LYS A 272 4.91 1.41 14.72
C LYS A 272 3.66 0.61 14.43
N THR A 273 3.00 0.86 13.31
CA THR A 273 1.79 0.14 12.90
C THR A 273 1.55 0.29 11.40
N GLU A 274 1.11 -0.79 10.78
CA GLU A 274 0.71 -0.86 9.37
C GLU A 274 -0.55 -1.71 9.22
N SER A 275 -1.28 -1.47 8.13
CA SER A 275 -2.30 -2.42 7.67
C SER A 275 -1.74 -3.39 6.64
N PHE A 276 -0.76 -2.92 5.85
CA PHE A 276 -0.01 -3.68 4.86
C PHE A 276 1.40 -3.09 4.69
N GLY A 277 1.55 -1.95 3.99
CA GLY A 277 2.81 -1.26 3.75
C GLY A 277 3.32 -1.42 2.33
N ASN A 278 2.72 -0.68 1.37
CA ASN A 278 3.08 -0.75 -0.04
C ASN A 278 4.57 -0.49 -0.30
N THR A 279 5.20 0.40 0.48
CA THR A 279 6.63 0.72 0.33
C THR A 279 7.54 -0.49 0.51
N PHE A 280 7.10 -1.52 1.22
CA PHE A 280 7.88 -2.76 1.34
C PHE A 280 7.89 -3.52 0.00
N ILE A 281 6.72 -3.76 -0.59
CA ILE A 281 6.64 -4.48 -1.87
C ILE A 281 7.21 -3.67 -3.04
N GLU A 282 7.13 -2.32 -2.99
CA GLU A 282 7.79 -1.43 -3.95
C GLU A 282 9.32 -1.58 -3.86
N SER A 283 9.88 -1.55 -2.65
CA SER A 283 11.30 -1.77 -2.40
C SER A 283 11.74 -3.15 -2.89
N MET A 284 11.03 -4.19 -2.47
CA MET A 284 11.33 -5.59 -2.76
C MET A 284 11.35 -5.88 -4.27
N VAL A 285 10.34 -5.45 -5.03
CA VAL A 285 10.28 -5.69 -6.47
C VAL A 285 11.31 -4.90 -7.26
N CYS A 286 11.79 -3.77 -6.72
CA CYS A 286 12.91 -3.02 -7.27
C CYS A 286 14.28 -3.62 -6.87
N GLY A 287 14.29 -4.75 -6.16
CA GLY A 287 15.50 -5.44 -5.71
C GLY A 287 16.24 -4.74 -4.57
N VAL A 288 15.54 -3.96 -3.76
CA VAL A 288 16.11 -3.27 -2.59
C VAL A 288 15.72 -4.04 -1.33
N PRO A 289 16.68 -4.63 -0.58
CA PRO A 289 16.40 -5.28 0.68
C PRO A 289 15.74 -4.33 1.69
N VAL A 290 14.82 -4.88 2.49
CA VAL A 290 14.06 -4.12 3.48
C VAL A 290 14.61 -4.36 4.89
N ILE A 291 14.89 -3.28 5.61
CA ILE A 291 15.16 -3.31 7.06
C ILE A 291 13.94 -2.72 7.77
N ALA A 292 13.29 -3.50 8.63
CA ALA A 292 12.06 -3.08 9.26
C ALA A 292 11.88 -3.64 10.68
N SER A 293 10.98 -3.05 11.46
CA SER A 293 10.59 -3.58 12.77
C SER A 293 9.91 -4.94 12.62
N LYS A 294 10.30 -5.91 13.45
CA LYS A 294 9.68 -7.24 13.53
C LYS A 294 8.30 -7.13 14.17
N MET A 295 7.31 -6.85 13.36
CA MET A 295 5.92 -6.68 13.78
C MET A 295 4.94 -7.15 12.70
N MET A 296 3.71 -7.46 13.10
CA MET A 296 2.63 -7.70 12.17
C MET A 296 2.09 -6.36 11.59
N PRO A 297 1.76 -6.28 10.30
CA PRO A 297 1.84 -7.34 9.27
C PRO A 297 3.19 -7.41 8.52
N VAL A 298 4.22 -6.67 8.95
CA VAL A 298 5.52 -6.62 8.24
C VAL A 298 6.09 -8.03 8.04
N THR A 299 5.95 -8.89 9.07
CA THR A 299 6.41 -10.30 9.02
C THR A 299 5.61 -11.19 8.04
N GLU A 300 4.47 -10.72 7.51
CA GLU A 300 3.75 -11.40 6.43
C GLU A 300 4.40 -11.09 5.06
N LEU A 301 5.01 -9.92 4.92
CA LEU A 301 5.59 -9.43 3.68
C LEU A 301 7.07 -9.80 3.58
N VAL A 302 7.82 -9.54 4.66
CA VAL A 302 9.27 -9.70 4.74
C VAL A 302 9.62 -10.85 5.68
N VAL A 303 10.16 -11.93 5.14
CA VAL A 303 10.75 -13.01 5.95
C VAL A 303 12.19 -12.63 6.29
N HIS A 304 12.49 -12.63 7.59
CA HIS A 304 13.82 -12.26 8.09
C HIS A 304 14.90 -13.22 7.57
N GLY A 305 15.95 -12.67 7.00
CA GLY A 305 17.05 -13.44 6.43
C GLY A 305 16.84 -13.87 4.96
N GLU A 306 15.63 -13.73 4.41
CA GLU A 306 15.33 -14.09 3.02
C GLU A 306 15.09 -12.85 2.14
N HIS A 307 14.17 -11.98 2.55
CA HIS A 307 13.72 -10.82 1.74
C HIS A 307 14.20 -9.49 2.31
N GLY A 308 14.83 -9.51 3.47
CA GLY A 308 15.30 -8.38 4.25
C GLY A 308 15.61 -8.78 5.67
N LEU A 309 15.99 -7.83 6.51
CA LEU A 309 16.30 -8.09 7.92
C LEU A 309 15.32 -7.35 8.83
N LEU A 310 14.90 -8.01 9.89
CA LEU A 310 13.93 -7.48 10.84
C LEU A 310 14.59 -7.25 12.19
N TYR A 311 14.51 -6.03 12.71
CA TYR A 311 14.99 -5.65 14.03
C TYR A 311 13.88 -5.70 15.09
N ARG A 312 14.23 -5.82 16.36
CA ARG A 312 13.29 -6.01 17.49
C ARG A 312 12.69 -4.68 17.95
N GLY A 313 11.37 -4.59 17.93
CA GLY A 313 10.61 -3.47 18.49
C GLY A 313 11.05 -2.13 17.94
N GLN A 314 11.35 -1.18 18.82
CA GLN A 314 11.87 0.16 18.51
C GLN A 314 13.36 0.28 18.95
N ASN A 315 14.12 -0.81 18.85
CA ASN A 315 15.51 -0.86 19.27
C ASN A 315 16.43 -0.29 18.19
N VAL A 316 17.07 0.84 18.48
CA VAL A 316 17.94 1.59 17.56
C VAL A 316 19.21 0.81 17.26
N GLU A 317 19.84 0.22 18.29
CA GLU A 317 21.08 -0.55 18.16
C GLU A 317 20.87 -1.79 17.28
N ASP A 318 19.76 -2.50 17.48
CA ASP A 318 19.40 -3.66 16.66
C ASP A 318 19.14 -3.25 15.20
N ALA A 319 18.44 -2.11 14.97
CA ALA A 319 18.24 -1.58 13.63
C ALA A 319 19.56 -1.23 12.93
N VAL A 320 20.49 -0.60 13.64
CA VAL A 320 21.85 -0.30 13.14
C VAL A 320 22.65 -1.56 12.86
N GLN A 321 22.54 -2.58 13.71
CA GLN A 321 23.18 -3.87 13.46
C GLN A 321 22.67 -4.50 12.15
N GLN A 322 21.34 -4.52 11.92
CA GLN A 322 20.76 -5.06 10.69
C GLN A 322 21.15 -4.22 9.44
N LEU A 323 21.27 -2.90 9.59
CA LEU A 323 21.76 -2.03 8.52
C LEU A 323 23.21 -2.36 8.16
N ASN A 324 24.09 -2.47 9.14
CA ASN A 324 25.50 -2.83 8.92
C ASN A 324 25.62 -4.20 8.26
N GLU A 325 24.81 -5.20 8.69
CA GLU A 325 24.80 -6.54 8.10
C GLU A 325 24.55 -6.51 6.58
N ILE A 326 23.57 -5.70 6.12
CA ILE A 326 23.26 -5.59 4.68
C ILE A 326 24.34 -4.82 3.93
N VAL A 327 24.76 -3.66 4.46
CA VAL A 327 25.66 -2.76 3.71
C VAL A 327 27.10 -3.27 3.64
N ASP A 328 27.51 -4.14 4.56
CA ASP A 328 28.85 -4.73 4.59
C ASP A 328 28.95 -6.07 3.87
N ASN A 329 27.81 -6.68 3.49
CA ASN A 329 27.76 -8.01 2.88
C ASN A 329 27.08 -7.99 1.49
N PRO A 330 27.78 -7.63 0.41
CA PRO A 330 27.20 -7.57 -0.94
C PRO A 330 26.56 -8.90 -1.40
N ALA A 331 27.09 -10.04 -0.98
CA ALA A 331 26.52 -11.34 -1.33
C ALA A 331 25.15 -11.57 -0.67
N ILE A 332 25.00 -11.20 0.60
CA ILE A 332 23.71 -11.25 1.32
C ILE A 332 22.73 -10.27 0.68
N HIS A 333 23.17 -9.05 0.37
CA HIS A 333 22.36 -8.03 -0.31
C HIS A 333 21.82 -8.58 -1.64
N GLN A 334 22.67 -9.18 -2.48
CA GLN A 334 22.26 -9.75 -3.78
C GLN A 334 21.25 -10.89 -3.60
N GLN A 335 21.54 -11.84 -2.70
CA GLN A 335 20.64 -12.97 -2.42
C GLN A 335 19.26 -12.50 -1.94
N MET A 336 19.19 -11.55 -1.01
CA MET A 336 17.93 -10.99 -0.52
C MET A 336 17.18 -10.19 -1.59
N SER A 337 17.91 -9.46 -2.45
CA SER A 337 17.35 -8.74 -3.59
C SER A 337 16.61 -9.68 -4.54
N GLU A 338 17.24 -10.78 -4.94
CA GLU A 338 16.66 -11.78 -5.85
C GLU A 338 15.44 -12.48 -5.24
N ALA A 339 15.55 -12.92 -3.97
CA ALA A 339 14.44 -13.55 -3.26
C ALA A 339 13.26 -12.60 -3.06
N ALA A 340 13.52 -11.32 -2.76
CA ALA A 340 12.48 -10.31 -2.59
C ALA A 340 11.72 -10.03 -3.90
N ILE A 341 12.41 -9.94 -5.03
CA ILE A 341 11.78 -9.80 -6.36
C ILE A 341 10.86 -11.00 -6.63
N ALA A 342 11.38 -12.23 -6.46
CA ALA A 342 10.62 -13.46 -6.71
C ALA A 342 9.34 -13.51 -5.87
N ARG A 343 9.43 -13.19 -4.56
CA ARG A 343 8.26 -13.15 -3.67
C ARG A 343 7.20 -12.17 -4.12
N VAL A 344 7.59 -10.98 -4.58
CA VAL A 344 6.60 -9.99 -5.03
C VAL A 344 5.89 -10.48 -6.28
N HIS A 345 6.59 -11.05 -7.24
CA HIS A 345 5.96 -11.61 -8.44
C HIS A 345 5.00 -12.76 -8.11
N GLU A 346 5.34 -13.60 -7.15
CA GLU A 346 4.51 -14.74 -6.73
C GLU A 346 3.25 -14.32 -5.99
N MET A 347 3.35 -13.35 -5.06
CA MET A 347 2.28 -13.08 -4.09
C MET A 347 1.60 -11.71 -4.25
N PHE A 348 2.31 -10.72 -4.77
CA PHE A 348 1.89 -9.31 -4.71
C PHE A 348 1.83 -8.63 -6.08
N ALA A 349 2.13 -9.32 -7.18
CA ALA A 349 1.90 -8.79 -8.52
C ALA A 349 0.40 -8.45 -8.69
N ILE A 350 0.11 -7.35 -9.39
CA ILE A 350 -1.27 -6.88 -9.53
C ILE A 350 -2.16 -7.94 -10.19
N GLU A 351 -1.62 -8.72 -11.11
CA GLU A 351 -2.31 -9.82 -11.78
C GLU A 351 -2.78 -10.88 -10.78
N VAL A 352 -1.90 -11.31 -9.88
CA VAL A 352 -2.20 -12.32 -8.84
C VAL A 352 -3.25 -11.82 -7.87
N VAL A 353 -3.10 -10.59 -7.40
CA VAL A 353 -3.98 -10.02 -6.38
C VAL A 353 -5.34 -9.62 -6.96
N ALA A 354 -5.36 -9.03 -8.16
CA ALA A 354 -6.60 -8.61 -8.80
C ALA A 354 -7.44 -9.78 -9.28
N GLU A 355 -6.82 -10.89 -9.68
CA GLU A 355 -7.52 -12.15 -10.03
C GLU A 355 -8.36 -12.67 -8.85
N GLN A 356 -7.76 -12.75 -7.65
CA GLN A 356 -8.48 -13.14 -6.43
C GLN A 356 -9.69 -12.23 -6.17
N TYR A 357 -9.54 -10.92 -6.45
CA TYR A 357 -10.61 -9.96 -6.27
C TYR A 357 -11.72 -10.11 -7.33
N VAL A 358 -11.35 -10.38 -8.59
CA VAL A 358 -12.29 -10.66 -9.68
C VAL A 358 -13.16 -11.88 -9.36
N HIS A 359 -12.54 -12.98 -8.92
CA HIS A 359 -13.26 -14.18 -8.48
C HIS A 359 -14.23 -13.88 -7.34
N LEU A 360 -13.77 -13.16 -6.31
CA LEU A 360 -14.63 -12.79 -5.19
C LEU A 360 -15.83 -11.94 -5.64
N LEU A 361 -15.62 -10.94 -6.50
CA LEU A 361 -16.69 -10.08 -6.99
C LEU A 361 -17.71 -10.86 -7.82
N LYS A 362 -17.26 -11.69 -8.76
CA LYS A 362 -18.15 -12.53 -9.59
C LYS A 362 -18.97 -13.49 -8.73
N ASN A 363 -18.35 -14.11 -7.75
CA ASN A 363 -19.02 -15.03 -6.81
C ASN A 363 -20.13 -14.30 -6.02
N ILE A 364 -19.82 -13.19 -5.33
CA ILE A 364 -20.84 -12.47 -4.53
C ILE A 364 -21.97 -11.87 -5.37
N ALA A 365 -21.70 -11.56 -6.65
CA ALA A 365 -22.70 -11.09 -7.61
C ALA A 365 -23.51 -12.22 -8.27
N GLY A 366 -23.14 -13.49 -8.06
CA GLY A 366 -23.79 -14.65 -8.67
C GLY A 366 -23.60 -14.77 -10.17
N ILE A 367 -22.52 -14.19 -10.73
CA ILE A 367 -22.25 -14.13 -12.16
C ILE A 367 -21.43 -15.35 -12.63
N ASP A 368 -20.70 -16.03 -11.73
CA ASP A 368 -19.87 -17.22 -12.07
C ASP A 368 -20.18 -18.41 -11.15
N PRO A 369 -21.17 -19.26 -11.51
CA PRO A 369 -21.48 -20.47 -10.73
C PRO A 369 -20.59 -21.68 -11.07
N ALA A 370 -19.60 -21.57 -11.98
CA ALA A 370 -18.96 -22.73 -12.59
C ALA A 370 -17.70 -23.26 -11.87
N HIS A 371 -17.14 -22.55 -10.88
CA HIS A 371 -15.87 -22.96 -10.24
C HIS A 371 -15.96 -23.57 -8.85
N ASP A 372 -17.17 -23.63 -8.23
CA ASP A 372 -17.34 -24.24 -6.90
C ASP A 372 -17.35 -25.78 -6.88
N ARG A 373 -17.12 -26.48 -8.00
CA ARG A 373 -17.17 -27.95 -8.06
C ARG A 373 -15.82 -28.66 -8.13
N GLU A 374 -14.70 -27.96 -8.23
CA GLU A 374 -13.37 -28.59 -8.29
C GLU A 374 -12.57 -28.56 -6.97
N GLY A 375 -13.08 -27.92 -5.91
CA GLY A 375 -12.42 -27.81 -4.60
C GLY A 375 -12.77 -28.86 -3.56
N GLU A 376 -13.67 -29.81 -3.83
CA GLU A 376 -14.08 -30.85 -2.84
C GLU A 376 -13.39 -32.21 -3.04
N ASN A 377 -12.42 -32.33 -3.97
CA ASN A 377 -11.66 -33.57 -4.15
C ASN A 377 -10.15 -33.30 -4.21
N LEU A 378 -9.54 -33.00 -3.07
CA LEU A 378 -8.12 -33.28 -2.79
C LEU A 378 -7.88 -33.33 -1.28
#